data_59611df21179265f918371ee3aa59aa1
#
_entry.id   59611df21179265f918371ee3aa59aa1
#
_cell.length_a   1.000
_cell.length_b   1.000
_cell.length_c   1.000
_cell.angle_alpha   90.00
_cell.angle_beta   90.00
_cell.angle_gamma   90.00
#
_symmetry.space_group_name_H-M   'P 1'
#
loop_
_entity.id
_entity.type
_entity.pdbx_description
1 polymer ?
#
loop_
_entity_poly.entity_id
_entity_poly.type
_entity_poly.pdbx_seq_one_letter_code
_entity_poly.pdbx_strand_id
1 'polypeptide(L)'
;MADAYVAPTTVGHDAPAAEAEVKGTPLTRRELLSYVWMGSLGVFLAELGGIGVLFSLPRFRAGEFGGVFTVGPTDNLPATDAAPLAYNEGKFWLVNTEDGVLAIYRVCTHLGCLYAWQDSQNRFICPCHGSQFQRGGKYIQGPAPRSLDAFNVIVQDASGNPVASTREVTTAAGGPSPYVPVPVEPGQVVVVDTGDLIRSGSHAAGFEG
;
A
#
# COMPACT_ATOMS: atom_id res chain seq x y z
N MET A 1 -2.84 -75.42 70.88
CA MET A 1 -3.54 -74.37 70.12
C MET A 1 -2.77 -73.10 70.42
N ALA A 2 -1.97 -72.71 69.52
CA ALA A 2 -1.06 -71.56 69.71
C ALA A 2 -1.56 -70.40 68.83
N ASP A 3 -1.99 -69.33 69.43
CA ASP A 3 -2.33 -68.11 68.78
C ASP A 3 -1.06 -67.41 68.30
N ALA A 4 -0.98 -67.17 66.97
CA ALA A 4 0.10 -66.44 66.37
C ALA A 4 -0.21 -64.91 66.44
N TYR A 5 0.55 -64.24 67.27
CA TYR A 5 0.52 -62.77 67.38
C TYR A 5 1.25 -62.15 66.17
N VAL A 6 0.53 -61.43 65.35
CA VAL A 6 1.09 -60.64 64.24
C VAL A 6 1.41 -59.22 64.75
N ALA A 7 2.70 -58.87 64.78
CA ALA A 7 3.15 -57.53 65.15
C ALA A 7 2.80 -56.51 64.06
N PRO A 8 2.43 -55.26 64.42
CA PRO A 8 2.15 -54.21 63.43
C PRO A 8 3.46 -53.70 62.80
N THR A 9 3.44 -53.63 61.47
CA THR A 9 4.47 -53.02 60.66
C THR A 9 4.47 -51.48 60.91
N THR A 10 5.58 -51.00 61.42
CA THR A 10 5.83 -49.53 61.51
C THR A 10 6.01 -48.95 60.14
N VAL A 11 5.10 -48.09 59.68
CA VAL A 11 5.23 -47.28 58.48
C VAL A 11 6.32 -46.22 58.79
N GLY A 12 7.44 -46.31 58.10
CA GLY A 12 8.49 -45.28 58.18
C GLY A 12 7.92 -43.95 57.68
N HIS A 13 8.01 -42.97 58.55
CA HIS A 13 7.81 -41.58 58.11
C HIS A 13 8.99 -41.19 57.21
N ASP A 14 8.72 -41.01 55.94
CA ASP A 14 9.65 -40.39 55.00
C ASP A 14 10.01 -39.01 55.56
N ALA A 15 11.29 -38.78 55.72
CA ALA A 15 11.83 -37.48 56.13
C ALA A 15 11.43 -36.43 55.09
N PRO A 16 11.05 -35.23 55.45
CA PRO A 16 10.72 -34.18 54.51
C PRO A 16 11.96 -33.91 53.65
N ALA A 17 11.74 -33.89 52.32
CA ALA A 17 12.75 -33.51 51.36
C ALA A 17 13.32 -32.15 51.78
N ALA A 18 14.64 -32.10 51.98
CA ALA A 18 15.35 -30.85 52.30
C ALA A 18 15.04 -29.85 51.18
N GLU A 19 14.26 -28.83 51.48
CA GLU A 19 14.14 -27.66 50.61
C GLU A 19 15.54 -27.11 50.38
N ALA A 20 16.00 -27.19 49.14
CA ALA A 20 17.26 -26.60 48.74
C ALA A 20 17.12 -25.07 48.91
N GLU A 21 17.62 -24.54 50.00
CA GLU A 21 17.73 -23.12 50.25
C GLU A 21 18.63 -22.52 49.18
N VAL A 22 17.99 -21.86 48.17
CA VAL A 22 18.72 -21.10 47.16
C VAL A 22 19.37 -19.91 47.85
N LYS A 23 20.59 -20.12 48.33
CA LYS A 23 21.45 -19.03 48.84
C LYS A 23 21.85 -18.14 47.71
N GLY A 24 20.99 -17.17 47.37
CA GLY A 24 21.35 -16.06 46.50
C GLY A 24 22.51 -15.28 47.18
N THR A 25 23.65 -15.22 46.54
CA THR A 25 24.72 -14.32 46.95
C THR A 25 24.18 -12.89 46.93
N PRO A 26 24.30 -12.11 48.02
CA PRO A 26 23.81 -10.74 48.07
C PRO A 26 24.49 -9.92 46.98
N LEU A 27 23.68 -9.28 46.11
CA LEU A 27 24.16 -8.41 45.03
C LEU A 27 24.95 -7.22 45.64
N THR A 28 26.11 -6.97 45.12
CA THR A 28 26.86 -5.76 45.44
C THR A 28 26.17 -4.54 44.80
N ARG A 29 26.35 -3.35 45.39
CA ARG A 29 25.81 -2.09 44.82
C ARG A 29 26.24 -1.88 43.38
N ARG A 30 27.45 -2.26 43.01
CA ARG A 30 27.97 -2.14 41.64
C ARG A 30 27.27 -3.08 40.69
N GLU A 31 27.04 -4.30 41.07
CA GLU A 31 26.30 -5.28 40.26
C GLU A 31 24.86 -4.86 40.08
N LEU A 32 24.18 -4.41 41.13
CA LEU A 32 22.82 -3.90 41.05
C LEU A 32 22.71 -2.73 40.05
N LEU A 33 23.61 -1.74 40.16
CA LEU A 33 23.61 -0.60 39.24
C LEU A 33 23.88 -1.04 37.78
N SER A 34 24.77 -2.02 37.57
CA SER A 34 25.06 -2.56 36.26
C SER A 34 23.83 -3.27 35.65
N TYR A 35 23.12 -4.08 36.44
CA TYR A 35 21.90 -4.75 35.98
C TYR A 35 20.76 -3.77 35.69
N VAL A 36 20.57 -2.77 36.55
CA VAL A 36 19.56 -1.73 36.33
C VAL A 36 19.86 -0.95 35.03
N TRP A 37 21.13 -0.56 34.83
CA TRP A 37 21.54 0.15 33.63
C TRP A 37 21.37 -0.70 32.35
N MET A 38 21.82 -1.96 32.37
CA MET A 38 21.66 -2.88 31.24
C MET A 38 20.19 -3.19 30.96
N GLY A 39 19.39 -3.40 31.99
CA GLY A 39 17.95 -3.62 31.84
C GLY A 39 17.24 -2.40 31.23
N SER A 40 17.54 -1.20 31.72
CA SER A 40 16.98 0.04 31.17
C SER A 40 17.39 0.26 29.73
N LEU A 41 18.66 0.00 29.37
CA LEU A 41 19.14 0.08 28.00
C LEU A 41 18.44 -0.95 27.10
N GLY A 42 18.24 -2.17 27.59
CA GLY A 42 17.53 -3.23 26.87
C GLY A 42 16.08 -2.84 26.55
N VAL A 43 15.36 -2.31 27.55
CA VAL A 43 13.98 -1.81 27.35
C VAL A 43 13.96 -0.67 26.35
N PHE A 44 14.84 0.33 26.51
CA PHE A 44 14.94 1.45 25.58
C PHE A 44 15.18 1.02 24.14
N LEU A 45 16.11 0.10 23.92
CA LEU A 45 16.41 -0.42 22.58
C LEU A 45 15.24 -1.24 21.99
N ALA A 46 14.53 -2.00 22.83
CA ALA A 46 13.35 -2.75 22.40
C ALA A 46 12.20 -1.82 21.98
N GLU A 47 11.96 -0.77 22.77
CA GLU A 47 10.94 0.25 22.42
C GLU A 47 11.32 1.02 21.15
N LEU A 48 12.55 1.50 21.06
CA LEU A 48 13.04 2.22 19.89
C LEU A 48 12.99 1.35 18.63
N GLY A 49 13.41 0.09 18.72
CA GLY A 49 13.34 -0.88 17.62
C GLY A 49 11.90 -1.19 17.24
N GLY A 50 11.03 -1.44 18.22
CA GLY A 50 9.60 -1.71 17.98
C GLY A 50 8.88 -0.54 17.31
N ILE A 51 9.08 0.68 17.81
CA ILE A 51 8.53 1.90 17.22
C ILE A 51 9.10 2.11 15.81
N GLY A 52 10.41 1.93 15.62
CA GLY A 52 11.07 2.05 14.32
C GLY A 52 10.51 1.09 13.29
N VAL A 53 10.29 -0.18 13.64
CA VAL A 53 9.65 -1.17 12.76
C VAL A 53 8.22 -0.76 12.44
N LEU A 54 7.41 -0.39 13.44
CA LEU A 54 6.03 0.04 13.21
C LEU A 54 5.92 1.28 12.33
N PHE A 55 6.84 2.23 12.46
CA PHE A 55 6.90 3.43 11.63
C PHE A 55 7.37 3.13 10.20
N SER A 56 8.25 2.13 10.02
CA SER A 56 8.79 1.75 8.71
C SER A 56 7.82 0.92 7.87
N LEU A 57 6.81 0.32 8.49
CA LEU A 57 5.81 -0.46 7.77
C LEU A 57 4.73 0.47 7.20
N PRO A 58 4.63 0.60 5.87
CA PRO A 58 3.57 1.40 5.26
C PRO A 58 2.21 0.80 5.58
N ARG A 59 1.30 1.63 6.10
CA ARG A 59 -0.09 1.26 6.39
C ARG A 59 -0.99 2.10 5.51
N PHE A 60 -1.25 1.61 4.32
CA PHE A 60 -2.21 2.25 3.42
C PHE A 60 -3.63 1.89 3.83
N ARG A 61 -4.49 2.91 3.91
CA ARG A 61 -5.92 2.75 4.16
C ARG A 61 -6.70 3.01 2.88
N ALA A 62 -7.87 2.43 2.76
CA ALA A 62 -8.80 2.79 1.69
C ALA A 62 -9.07 4.30 1.74
N GLY A 63 -8.99 4.98 0.58
CA GLY A 63 -9.12 6.43 0.48
C GLY A 63 -7.86 7.25 0.80
N GLU A 64 -6.71 6.62 1.11
CA GLU A 64 -5.42 7.30 1.24
C GLU A 64 -4.51 6.97 0.05
N PHE A 65 -3.61 7.90 -0.31
CA PHE A 65 -2.63 7.68 -1.37
C PHE A 65 -1.73 6.47 -1.06
N GLY A 66 -1.63 5.55 -2.02
CA GLY A 66 -1.02 4.23 -1.83
C GLY A 66 -2.03 3.13 -1.46
N GLY A 67 -3.30 3.48 -1.26
CA GLY A 67 -4.41 2.57 -1.03
C GLY A 67 -5.42 2.54 -2.19
N VAL A 68 -6.53 1.90 -1.95
CA VAL A 68 -7.60 1.70 -2.92
C VAL A 68 -8.68 2.78 -2.77
N PHE A 69 -9.07 3.39 -3.90
CA PHE A 69 -10.13 4.40 -3.99
C PHE A 69 -11.34 3.83 -4.74
N THR A 70 -12.49 3.77 -4.09
CA THR A 70 -13.75 3.48 -4.77
C THR A 70 -14.28 4.77 -5.38
N VAL A 71 -14.24 4.87 -6.70
CA VAL A 71 -14.77 6.02 -7.45
C VAL A 71 -16.30 6.01 -7.42
N GLY A 72 -16.91 4.86 -7.59
CA GLY A 72 -18.34 4.65 -7.56
C GLY A 72 -18.88 3.91 -8.78
N PRO A 73 -20.22 3.86 -8.91
CA PRO A 73 -20.86 3.21 -10.05
C PRO A 73 -20.56 3.92 -11.37
N THR A 74 -20.47 3.15 -12.43
CA THR A 74 -20.19 3.64 -13.80
C THR A 74 -21.23 4.64 -14.29
N ASP A 75 -22.46 4.55 -13.81
CA ASP A 75 -23.55 5.47 -14.16
C ASP A 75 -23.31 6.91 -13.67
N ASN A 76 -22.43 7.09 -12.68
CA ASN A 76 -22.07 8.40 -12.12
C ASN A 76 -20.75 8.96 -12.67
N LEU A 77 -20.15 8.30 -13.66
CA LEU A 77 -18.95 8.82 -14.31
C LEU A 77 -19.27 10.10 -15.10
N PRO A 78 -18.32 11.04 -15.19
CA PRO A 78 -18.48 12.20 -16.06
C PRO A 78 -18.66 11.74 -17.52
N ALA A 79 -19.32 12.55 -18.33
CA ALA A 79 -19.45 12.28 -19.77
C ALA A 79 -18.07 12.10 -20.43
N THR A 80 -18.02 11.35 -21.53
CA THR A 80 -16.74 11.00 -22.19
C THR A 80 -16.01 12.21 -22.78
N ASP A 81 -16.70 13.31 -23.03
CA ASP A 81 -16.17 14.60 -23.48
C ASP A 81 -15.93 15.60 -22.33
N ALA A 82 -16.43 15.32 -21.13
CA ALA A 82 -16.28 16.21 -19.98
C ALA A 82 -14.82 16.32 -19.52
N ALA A 83 -14.48 17.41 -18.83
CA ALA A 83 -13.17 17.60 -18.24
C ALA A 83 -12.79 16.45 -17.28
N PRO A 84 -11.51 16.04 -17.23
CA PRO A 84 -11.03 15.06 -16.26
C PRO A 84 -11.37 15.45 -14.82
N LEU A 85 -11.78 14.48 -14.01
CA LEU A 85 -12.14 14.70 -12.63
C LEU A 85 -10.91 14.53 -11.71
N ALA A 86 -10.61 15.55 -10.89
CA ALA A 86 -9.45 15.55 -10.01
C ALA A 86 -9.74 14.85 -8.67
N TYR A 87 -9.02 13.78 -8.38
CA TYR A 87 -8.97 13.14 -7.07
C TYR A 87 -7.69 13.57 -6.32
N ASN A 88 -7.83 14.61 -5.48
CA ASN A 88 -6.68 15.23 -4.80
C ASN A 88 -6.01 14.28 -3.79
N GLU A 89 -6.79 13.55 -3.03
CA GLU A 89 -6.32 12.62 -1.99
C GLU A 89 -5.58 11.42 -2.60
N GLY A 90 -6.11 10.87 -3.70
CA GLY A 90 -5.50 9.79 -4.46
C GLY A 90 -4.44 10.24 -5.46
N LYS A 91 -4.25 11.55 -5.64
CA LYS A 91 -3.31 12.16 -6.59
C LYS A 91 -3.48 11.65 -8.03
N PHE A 92 -4.71 11.49 -8.49
CA PHE A 92 -4.98 11.08 -9.86
C PHE A 92 -6.06 11.95 -10.52
N TRP A 93 -6.06 11.93 -11.84
CA TRP A 93 -7.12 12.40 -12.69
C TRP A 93 -7.89 11.19 -13.20
N LEU A 94 -9.21 11.19 -12.98
CA LEU A 94 -10.09 10.22 -13.60
C LEU A 94 -10.50 10.76 -14.96
N VAL A 95 -10.24 9.99 -16.00
CA VAL A 95 -10.61 10.32 -17.39
C VAL A 95 -11.55 9.27 -17.89
N ASN A 96 -12.76 9.68 -18.28
CA ASN A 96 -13.70 8.82 -19.01
C ASN A 96 -13.56 9.08 -20.51
N THR A 97 -13.46 8.02 -21.29
CA THR A 97 -13.35 8.05 -22.76
C THR A 97 -14.39 7.12 -23.37
N GLU A 98 -14.58 7.18 -24.70
CA GLU A 98 -15.47 6.26 -25.41
C GLU A 98 -15.04 4.79 -25.27
N ASP A 99 -13.73 4.55 -25.10
CA ASP A 99 -13.15 3.21 -24.94
C ASP A 99 -13.09 2.72 -23.48
N GLY A 100 -13.43 3.58 -22.51
CA GLY A 100 -13.40 3.25 -21.08
C GLY A 100 -12.72 4.27 -20.18
N VAL A 101 -12.29 3.85 -19.01
CA VAL A 101 -11.80 4.71 -17.93
C VAL A 101 -10.29 4.59 -17.73
N LEU A 102 -9.66 5.73 -17.42
CA LEU A 102 -8.24 5.85 -17.05
C LEU A 102 -8.09 6.60 -15.73
N ALA A 103 -7.12 6.21 -14.91
CA ALA A 103 -6.69 6.94 -13.71
C ALA A 103 -5.25 7.43 -13.88
N ILE A 104 -5.06 8.67 -14.30
CA ILE A 104 -3.75 9.24 -14.65
C ILE A 104 -3.13 9.87 -13.41
N TYR A 105 -1.89 9.49 -13.08
CA TYR A 105 -1.16 10.04 -11.94
C TYR A 105 -0.88 11.53 -12.12
N ARG A 106 -1.20 12.36 -11.12
CA ARG A 106 -1.13 13.83 -11.18
C ARG A 106 0.27 14.41 -11.08
N VAL A 107 1.30 13.61 -11.18
CA VAL A 107 2.71 14.05 -11.09
C VAL A 107 3.35 14.04 -12.47
N CYS A 108 3.89 15.20 -12.84
CA CYS A 108 4.58 15.37 -14.12
C CYS A 108 5.86 14.52 -14.17
N THR A 109 6.03 13.80 -15.25
CA THR A 109 7.18 12.90 -15.47
C THR A 109 8.50 13.60 -15.72
N HIS A 110 8.50 14.95 -15.82
CA HIS A 110 9.73 15.74 -15.90
C HIS A 110 10.45 15.77 -14.53
N LEU A 111 9.95 16.56 -13.59
CA LEU A 111 10.55 16.78 -12.27
C LEU A 111 9.52 16.75 -11.12
N GLY A 112 8.44 16.05 -11.29
CA GLY A 112 7.50 15.81 -10.20
C GLY A 112 6.50 16.92 -9.88
N CYS A 113 6.40 17.98 -10.71
CA CYS A 113 5.42 19.03 -10.51
C CYS A 113 3.98 18.53 -10.70
N LEU A 114 3.02 19.16 -10.01
CA LEU A 114 1.61 18.94 -10.29
C LEU A 114 1.21 19.72 -11.54
N TYR A 115 0.64 19.03 -12.49
CA TYR A 115 0.08 19.62 -13.70
C TYR A 115 -1.43 19.80 -13.59
N ALA A 116 -2.01 20.62 -14.45
CA ALA A 116 -3.43 20.94 -14.44
C ALA A 116 -4.06 20.72 -15.81
N TRP A 117 -5.36 20.43 -15.80
CA TRP A 117 -6.18 20.40 -17.01
C TRP A 117 -6.48 21.81 -17.50
N GLN A 118 -6.41 22.02 -18.80
CA GLN A 118 -6.72 23.29 -19.47
C GLN A 118 -7.89 23.05 -20.45
N ASP A 119 -9.08 23.44 -20.03
CA ASP A 119 -10.31 23.23 -20.82
C ASP A 119 -10.22 23.88 -22.22
N SER A 120 -9.71 25.11 -22.29
CA SER A 120 -9.58 25.85 -23.54
C SER A 120 -8.68 25.19 -24.59
N GLN A 121 -7.80 24.32 -24.16
CA GLN A 121 -6.82 23.62 -25.01
C GLN A 121 -7.03 22.11 -25.05
N ASN A 122 -7.98 21.60 -24.29
CA ASN A 122 -8.31 20.16 -24.17
C ASN A 122 -7.06 19.29 -23.91
N ARG A 123 -6.19 19.74 -22.98
CA ARG A 123 -4.93 19.06 -22.63
C ARG A 123 -4.48 19.33 -21.21
N PHE A 124 -3.60 18.50 -20.72
CA PHE A 124 -2.88 18.77 -19.48
C PHE A 124 -1.64 19.61 -19.74
N ILE A 125 -1.38 20.63 -18.89
CA ILE A 125 -0.21 21.49 -18.96
C ILE A 125 0.47 21.54 -17.59
N CYS A 126 1.78 21.30 -17.58
CA CYS A 126 2.61 21.46 -16.40
C CYS A 126 3.09 22.91 -16.31
N PRO A 127 2.76 23.65 -15.25
CA PRO A 127 3.10 25.08 -15.14
C PRO A 127 4.59 25.32 -14.88
N CYS A 128 5.34 24.30 -14.41
CA CYS A 128 6.74 24.47 -14.05
C CYS A 128 7.64 24.70 -15.28
N HIS A 129 7.52 23.87 -16.32
CA HIS A 129 8.39 23.92 -17.49
C HIS A 129 7.64 23.71 -18.82
N GLY A 130 6.31 23.81 -18.80
CA GLY A 130 5.49 23.79 -19.99
C GLY A 130 5.31 22.43 -20.68
N SER A 131 5.62 21.30 -20.03
CA SER A 131 5.29 19.98 -20.58
C SER A 131 3.79 19.84 -20.77
N GLN A 132 3.39 19.33 -21.94
CA GLN A 132 1.99 19.18 -22.34
C GLN A 132 1.67 17.73 -22.65
N PHE A 133 0.46 17.31 -22.27
CA PHE A 133 -0.01 15.94 -22.46
C PHE A 133 -1.45 15.94 -22.94
N GLN A 134 -1.76 14.97 -23.77
CA GLN A 134 -3.13 14.72 -24.22
C GLN A 134 -4.05 14.36 -23.03
N ARG A 135 -5.34 14.38 -23.25
CA ARG A 135 -6.35 13.98 -22.27
C ARG A 135 -6.09 12.59 -21.68
N GLY A 136 -5.66 11.62 -22.49
CA GLY A 136 -5.28 10.27 -22.05
C GLY A 136 -3.88 10.17 -21.42
N GLY A 137 -3.15 11.27 -21.23
CA GLY A 137 -1.83 11.28 -20.62
C GLY A 137 -0.66 11.11 -21.59
N LYS A 138 -0.88 10.93 -22.89
CA LYS A 138 0.18 10.86 -23.89
C LYS A 138 0.91 12.20 -24.02
N TYR A 139 2.22 12.15 -24.17
CA TYR A 139 3.08 13.34 -24.36
C TYR A 139 2.74 14.07 -25.67
N ILE A 140 2.80 15.41 -25.61
CA ILE A 140 2.65 16.28 -26.77
C ILE A 140 3.95 17.02 -27.02
N GLN A 141 4.44 17.78 -25.99
CA GLN A 141 5.64 18.59 -26.10
C GLN A 141 6.16 19.00 -24.71
N GLY A 142 7.40 19.52 -24.68
CA GLY A 142 8.04 20.04 -23.48
C GLY A 142 9.19 19.15 -22.99
N PRO A 143 9.77 19.43 -21.82
CA PRO A 143 10.96 18.74 -21.34
C PRO A 143 10.69 17.38 -20.67
N ALA A 144 9.44 16.94 -20.54
CA ALA A 144 9.13 15.63 -19.95
C ALA A 144 9.70 14.51 -20.83
N PRO A 145 10.48 13.56 -20.26
CA PRO A 145 11.13 12.49 -21.04
C PRO A 145 10.19 11.37 -21.46
N ARG A 146 8.98 11.36 -20.95
CA ARG A 146 7.97 10.31 -21.20
C ARG A 146 6.55 10.84 -20.91
N SER A 147 5.58 10.12 -21.38
CA SER A 147 4.17 10.40 -21.12
C SER A 147 3.83 10.25 -19.62
N LEU A 148 2.62 10.59 -19.21
CA LEU A 148 2.17 10.48 -17.82
C LEU A 148 2.03 9.02 -17.37
N ASP A 149 2.25 8.75 -16.10
CA ASP A 149 1.99 7.45 -15.50
C ASP A 149 0.49 7.32 -15.14
N ALA A 150 0.01 6.10 -15.00
CA ALA A 150 -1.37 5.84 -14.59
C ALA A 150 -1.40 4.82 -13.43
N PHE A 151 -2.51 4.82 -12.70
CA PHE A 151 -2.81 3.81 -11.70
C PHE A 151 -3.64 2.68 -12.29
N ASN A 152 -3.57 1.52 -11.65
CA ASN A 152 -4.40 0.40 -12.02
C ASN A 152 -5.87 0.69 -11.69
N VAL A 153 -6.70 0.77 -12.72
CA VAL A 153 -8.15 0.82 -12.59
C VAL A 153 -8.67 -0.61 -12.57
N ILE A 154 -9.54 -0.91 -11.63
CA ILE A 154 -10.19 -2.19 -11.46
C ILE A 154 -11.69 -1.95 -11.60
N VAL A 155 -12.31 -2.62 -12.53
CA VAL A 155 -13.77 -2.61 -12.72
C VAL A 155 -14.34 -3.84 -12.03
N GLN A 156 -15.33 -3.63 -11.17
CA GLN A 156 -15.99 -4.68 -10.40
C GLN A 156 -17.46 -4.81 -10.80
N ASP A 157 -17.97 -6.04 -10.72
CA ASP A 157 -19.41 -6.31 -10.85
C ASP A 157 -20.19 -5.84 -9.62
N ALA A 158 -21.51 -5.98 -9.64
CA ALA A 158 -22.39 -5.66 -8.52
C ALA A 158 -22.12 -6.51 -7.26
N SER A 159 -21.41 -7.62 -7.40
CA SER A 159 -21.02 -8.52 -6.29
C SER A 159 -19.65 -8.17 -5.72
N GLY A 160 -18.93 -7.19 -6.31
CA GLY A 160 -17.59 -6.77 -5.90
C GLY A 160 -16.46 -7.62 -6.50
N ASN A 161 -16.75 -8.53 -7.45
CA ASN A 161 -15.69 -9.29 -8.11
C ASN A 161 -15.06 -8.46 -9.24
N PRO A 162 -13.73 -8.48 -9.39
CA PRO A 162 -13.06 -7.81 -10.49
C PRO A 162 -13.42 -8.50 -11.83
N VAL A 163 -13.85 -7.72 -12.82
CA VAL A 163 -14.19 -8.17 -14.17
C VAL A 163 -13.20 -7.70 -15.22
N ALA A 164 -12.51 -6.57 -14.99
CA ALA A 164 -11.46 -6.04 -15.85
C ALA A 164 -10.50 -5.16 -15.06
N SER A 165 -9.26 -5.04 -15.52
CA SER A 165 -8.28 -4.12 -14.92
C SER A 165 -7.34 -3.54 -15.98
N THR A 166 -6.74 -2.37 -15.68
CA THR A 166 -5.77 -1.74 -16.60
C THR A 166 -4.60 -2.68 -16.89
N ARG A 167 -4.14 -3.47 -15.92
CA ARG A 167 -3.05 -4.41 -16.12
C ARG A 167 -3.38 -5.53 -17.10
N GLU A 168 -4.59 -6.07 -17.02
CA GLU A 168 -5.04 -7.16 -17.91
C GLU A 168 -5.20 -6.65 -19.34
N VAL A 169 -5.90 -5.52 -19.52
CA VAL A 169 -6.10 -4.91 -20.83
C VAL A 169 -4.77 -4.51 -21.46
N THR A 170 -3.88 -3.93 -20.69
CA THR A 170 -2.53 -3.54 -21.11
C THR A 170 -1.70 -4.76 -21.53
N THR A 171 -1.75 -5.85 -20.79
CA THR A 171 -1.04 -7.09 -21.11
C THR A 171 -1.58 -7.70 -22.39
N ALA A 172 -2.89 -7.72 -22.57
CA ALA A 172 -3.54 -8.19 -23.80
C ALA A 172 -3.18 -7.34 -25.03
N ALA A 173 -2.92 -6.04 -24.85
CA ALA A 173 -2.49 -5.11 -25.90
C ALA A 173 -0.98 -5.22 -26.26
N GLY A 174 -0.23 -6.13 -25.64
CA GLY A 174 1.16 -6.42 -26.01
C GLY A 174 2.24 -5.70 -25.20
N GLY A 175 1.89 -5.13 -24.06
CA GLY A 175 2.89 -4.55 -23.15
C GLY A 175 2.34 -3.45 -22.24
N PRO A 176 3.10 -3.01 -21.23
CA PRO A 176 2.66 -2.01 -20.27
C PRO A 176 2.48 -0.64 -20.94
N SER A 177 1.24 -0.31 -21.30
CA SER A 177 0.84 1.02 -21.76
C SER A 177 -0.20 1.59 -20.79
N PRO A 178 0.07 2.66 -20.07
CA PRO A 178 -0.89 3.26 -19.16
C PRO A 178 -2.06 3.95 -19.87
N TYR A 179 -2.11 3.90 -21.20
CA TYR A 179 -3.11 4.61 -22.01
C TYR A 179 -4.21 3.71 -22.56
N VAL A 180 -4.22 2.45 -22.16
CA VAL A 180 -5.32 1.56 -22.56
C VAL A 180 -6.46 1.75 -21.57
N PRO A 181 -7.59 2.35 -21.99
CA PRO A 181 -8.76 2.50 -21.13
C PRO A 181 -9.33 1.14 -20.75
N VAL A 182 -9.85 1.04 -19.53
CA VAL A 182 -10.57 -0.15 -19.09
C VAL A 182 -12.02 -0.02 -19.51
N PRO A 183 -12.55 -0.93 -20.34
CA PRO A 183 -13.95 -0.91 -20.72
C PRO A 183 -14.85 -1.00 -19.50
N VAL A 184 -15.94 -0.26 -19.50
CA VAL A 184 -16.93 -0.25 -18.42
C VAL A 184 -18.32 -0.47 -18.96
N GLU A 185 -19.15 -1.16 -18.21
CA GLU A 185 -20.56 -1.40 -18.51
C GLU A 185 -21.47 -0.77 -17.43
N PRO A 186 -22.72 -0.44 -17.75
CA PRO A 186 -23.67 0.06 -16.76
C PRO A 186 -23.83 -0.89 -15.57
N GLY A 187 -23.92 -0.33 -14.35
CA GLY A 187 -24.09 -1.11 -13.11
C GLY A 187 -22.80 -1.69 -12.52
N GLN A 188 -21.66 -1.45 -13.14
CA GLN A 188 -20.35 -1.81 -12.58
C GLN A 188 -19.83 -0.71 -11.64
N VAL A 189 -18.82 -1.02 -10.84
CA VAL A 189 -18.15 -0.09 -9.93
C VAL A 189 -16.69 0.07 -10.34
N VAL A 190 -16.25 1.33 -10.43
CA VAL A 190 -14.86 1.69 -10.72
C VAL A 190 -14.09 1.87 -9.43
N VAL A 191 -12.95 1.20 -9.35
CA VAL A 191 -12.01 1.24 -8.24
C VAL A 191 -10.62 1.56 -8.78
N VAL A 192 -9.87 2.42 -8.10
CA VAL A 192 -8.51 2.80 -8.48
C VAL A 192 -7.54 2.38 -7.37
N ASP A 193 -6.57 1.55 -7.72
CA ASP A 193 -5.48 1.17 -6.81
C ASP A 193 -4.29 2.10 -7.01
N THR A 194 -4.13 3.07 -6.09
CA THR A 194 -3.02 4.03 -6.14
C THR A 194 -1.70 3.49 -5.60
N GLY A 195 -1.71 2.27 -5.06
CA GLY A 195 -0.50 1.51 -4.73
C GLY A 195 0.13 0.82 -5.95
N ASP A 196 -0.66 0.65 -7.01
CA ASP A 196 -0.24 -0.03 -8.24
C ASP A 196 -0.05 0.95 -9.40
N LEU A 197 1.17 1.49 -9.51
CA LEU A 197 1.55 2.47 -10.54
C LEU A 197 2.07 1.78 -11.80
N ILE A 198 1.44 2.08 -12.94
CA ILE A 198 1.86 1.67 -14.27
C ILE A 198 2.67 2.81 -14.90
N ARG A 199 3.95 2.57 -15.11
CA ARG A 199 4.86 3.58 -15.68
C ARG A 199 4.79 3.59 -17.20
N SER A 200 4.77 4.80 -17.78
CA SER A 200 4.87 4.99 -19.22
C SER A 200 6.28 4.77 -19.74
N GLY A 201 6.40 4.34 -20.98
CA GLY A 201 7.68 4.23 -21.69
C GLY A 201 8.30 5.61 -22.05
N SER A 202 9.60 5.64 -22.31
CA SER A 202 10.31 6.84 -22.77
C SER A 202 10.05 7.13 -24.25
N HIS A 203 9.96 8.40 -24.65
CA HIS A 203 9.88 8.82 -26.06
C HIS A 203 11.09 8.34 -26.89
N ALA A 204 12.27 8.27 -26.28
CA ALA A 204 13.49 7.82 -26.96
C ALA A 204 13.44 6.35 -27.42
N ALA A 205 12.43 5.58 -27.00
CA ALA A 205 12.24 4.19 -27.37
C ALA A 205 11.31 3.98 -28.59
N GLY A 206 11.02 5.04 -29.37
CA GLY A 206 10.24 4.90 -30.61
C GLY A 206 8.74 4.70 -30.41
N PHE A 207 8.20 5.12 -29.28
CA PHE A 207 6.73 5.21 -29.09
C PHE A 207 6.19 6.46 -29.80
N GLU A 208 6.21 6.43 -31.12
CA GLU A 208 5.29 7.20 -31.94
C GLU A 208 3.95 6.46 -31.94
N GLY A 209 2.91 7.08 -31.36
CA GLY A 209 1.62 6.49 -31.35
C GLY A 209 0.53 7.42 -31.73
#